data_b167446ebad9928a56798d9b6b8cf309
#
_entry.id   b167446ebad9928a56798d9b6b8cf309
#
_cell.length_a   1.000
_cell.length_b   1.000
_cell.length_c   1.000
_cell.angle_alpha   90.00
_cell.angle_beta   90.00
_cell.angle_gamma   90.00
#
_symmetry.space_group_name_H-M   'P 1'
#
loop_
_entity.id
_entity.type
_entity.pdbx_description
1 polymer ?
#
loop_
_entity_poly.entity_id
_entity_poly.type
_entity_poly.pdbx_seq_one_letter_code
_entity_poly.pdbx_strand_id
1 'polypeptide(L)'
;MKIEKNVEPIKSNEFLKELSFCRNDTNSHLRKLLPQENNEILYDAINYAIFSGGKRFRAFLVIQAAKLFEIPKIRALQAASAIETTHTYSLVHDDLPSMDNVSRHALKNRYV
;
A
#
# COMPACT_ATOMS: atom_id res chain seq x y z
N MET A 1 -11.45 -6.09 -27.07
CA MET A 1 -10.08 -6.20 -26.59
C MET A 1 -9.68 -7.66 -26.44
N LYS A 2 -8.58 -8.03 -27.06
CA LYS A 2 -8.20 -9.45 -27.16
C LYS A 2 -7.21 -9.85 -26.06
N ILE A 3 -7.52 -9.53 -24.82
CA ILE A 3 -6.66 -9.82 -23.70
C ILE A 3 -6.45 -11.33 -23.57
N GLU A 4 -7.52 -12.09 -23.79
CA GLU A 4 -7.50 -13.55 -23.61
C GLU A 4 -6.49 -14.28 -24.49
N LYS A 5 -6.29 -13.79 -25.72
CA LYS A 5 -5.36 -14.43 -26.66
C LYS A 5 -3.90 -14.16 -26.35
N ASN A 6 -3.63 -13.09 -25.59
CA ASN A 6 -2.28 -12.65 -25.29
C ASN A 6 -1.88 -12.87 -23.85
N VAL A 7 -2.79 -13.47 -23.07
CA VAL A 7 -2.48 -13.75 -21.67
C VAL A 7 -1.75 -15.07 -21.58
N GLU A 8 -0.44 -14.99 -21.46
CA GLU A 8 0.35 -16.13 -21.04
C GLU A 8 0.40 -16.16 -19.52
N PRO A 9 0.47 -17.36 -18.92
CA PRO A 9 0.61 -17.40 -17.46
C PRO A 9 1.89 -16.66 -17.07
N ILE A 10 1.74 -15.66 -16.23
CA ILE A 10 2.87 -14.91 -15.71
C ILE A 10 3.68 -15.86 -14.84
N LYS A 11 4.95 -16.02 -15.17
CA LYS A 11 5.84 -16.79 -14.33
C LYS A 11 5.93 -16.15 -12.97
N SER A 12 5.91 -16.94 -11.92
CA SER A 12 5.88 -16.42 -10.56
C SER A 12 7.02 -15.44 -10.26
N ASN A 13 8.21 -15.67 -10.85
CA ASN A 13 9.34 -14.78 -10.68
C ASN A 13 9.15 -13.44 -11.40
N GLU A 14 8.47 -13.41 -12.54
CA GLU A 14 8.14 -12.15 -13.22
C GLU A 14 7.15 -11.34 -12.43
N PHE A 15 6.13 -11.98 -11.87
CA PHE A 15 5.15 -11.32 -11.02
C PHE A 15 5.81 -10.71 -9.79
N LEU A 16 6.67 -11.50 -9.12
CA LEU A 16 7.36 -11.00 -7.93
C LEU A 16 8.30 -9.86 -8.25
N LYS A 17 8.93 -9.90 -9.41
CA LYS A 17 9.82 -8.84 -9.86
C LYS A 17 9.04 -7.54 -10.11
N GLU A 18 7.92 -7.64 -10.82
CA GLU A 18 7.05 -6.49 -11.07
C GLU A 18 6.48 -5.93 -9.78
N LEU A 19 6.08 -6.80 -8.86
CA LEU A 19 5.60 -6.39 -7.55
C LEU A 19 6.68 -5.63 -6.78
N SER A 20 7.92 -6.12 -6.83
CA SER A 20 9.05 -5.43 -6.20
C SER A 20 9.31 -4.07 -6.79
N PHE A 21 9.27 -3.94 -8.11
CA PHE A 21 9.45 -2.64 -8.78
C PHE A 21 8.37 -1.66 -8.37
N CYS A 22 7.11 -2.09 -8.38
CA CYS A 22 6.00 -1.24 -7.97
C CYS A 22 6.12 -0.82 -6.51
N ARG A 23 6.52 -1.76 -5.64
CA ARG A 23 6.74 -1.46 -4.22
C ARG A 23 7.83 -0.42 -4.04
N ASN A 24 8.95 -0.59 -4.73
CA ASN A 24 10.08 0.34 -4.61
C ASN A 24 9.71 1.72 -5.13
N ASP A 25 9.03 1.79 -6.27
CA ASP A 25 8.58 3.06 -6.84
C ASP A 25 7.59 3.76 -5.92
N THR A 26 6.63 3.02 -5.38
CA THR A 26 5.64 3.56 -4.46
C THR A 26 6.30 4.06 -3.18
N ASN A 27 7.21 3.28 -2.63
CA ASN A 27 7.93 3.67 -1.42
C ASN A 27 8.78 4.93 -1.65
N SER A 28 9.44 5.03 -2.80
CA SER A 28 10.20 6.22 -3.15
C SER A 28 9.31 7.45 -3.25
N HIS A 29 8.15 7.30 -3.87
CA HIS A 29 7.20 8.39 -4.00
C HIS A 29 6.64 8.80 -2.64
N LEU A 30 6.31 7.84 -1.80
CA LEU A 30 5.82 8.10 -0.44
C LEU A 30 6.86 8.86 0.38
N ARG A 31 8.14 8.49 0.28
CA ARG A 31 9.19 9.19 1.00
C ARG A 31 9.29 10.66 0.59
N LYS A 32 9.07 10.97 -0.67
CA LYS A 32 9.06 12.35 -1.16
C LYS A 32 7.86 13.14 -0.65
N LEU A 33 6.74 12.47 -0.45
CA LEU A 33 5.52 13.12 0.03
C LEU A 33 5.51 13.37 1.52
N LEU A 34 6.24 12.55 2.29
CA LEU A 34 6.24 12.69 3.73
C LEU A 34 6.98 13.95 4.14
N PRO A 35 6.38 14.77 5.00
CA PRO A 35 7.05 15.96 5.49
C PRO A 35 8.22 15.59 6.39
N GLN A 36 9.36 16.21 6.14
CA GLN A 36 10.51 16.08 7.03
C GLN A 36 10.39 17.16 8.08
N GLU A 37 9.55 16.87 9.07
CA GLU A 37 9.27 17.81 10.13
C GLU A 37 10.33 17.76 11.23
N ASN A 38 10.37 18.82 12.03
CA ASN A 38 11.28 18.92 13.16
C ASN A 38 10.91 18.00 14.32
N ASN A 39 9.74 17.37 14.29
CA ASN A 39 9.32 16.45 15.33
C ASN A 39 9.76 15.04 14.97
N GLU A 40 10.89 14.63 15.51
CA GLU A 40 11.48 13.32 15.23
C GLU A 40 10.56 12.16 15.65
N ILE A 41 9.87 12.30 16.77
CA ILE A 41 8.99 11.24 17.26
C ILE A 41 7.83 11.03 16.29
N LEU A 42 7.22 12.10 15.83
CA LEU A 42 6.12 12.01 14.88
C LEU A 42 6.59 11.45 13.54
N TYR A 43 7.74 11.93 13.06
CA TYR A 43 8.31 11.48 11.80
C TYR A 43 8.63 9.97 11.87
N ASP A 44 9.25 9.54 12.95
CA ASP A 44 9.58 8.12 13.15
C ASP A 44 8.32 7.26 13.21
N ALA A 45 7.29 7.75 13.89
CA ALA A 45 6.01 7.03 13.96
C ALA A 45 5.36 6.88 12.59
N ILE A 46 5.36 7.95 11.79
CA ILE A 46 4.82 7.92 10.44
C ILE A 46 5.62 6.97 9.55
N ASN A 47 6.95 7.05 9.62
CA ASN A 47 7.80 6.15 8.86
C ASN A 47 7.56 4.70 9.23
N TYR A 48 7.48 4.43 10.52
CA TYR A 48 7.21 3.08 10.98
C TYR A 48 5.87 2.57 10.44
N ALA A 49 4.83 3.39 10.55
CA ALA A 49 3.50 3.00 10.11
C ALA A 49 3.45 2.73 8.60
N ILE A 50 4.12 3.57 7.80
CA ILE A 50 4.05 3.47 6.35
C ILE A 50 5.01 2.43 5.80
N PHE A 51 6.20 2.31 6.37
CA PHE A 51 7.26 1.47 5.80
C PHE A 51 7.56 0.19 6.57
N SER A 52 6.82 -0.10 7.64
CA SER A 52 7.12 -1.25 8.51
C SER A 52 6.75 -2.60 7.92
N GLY A 53 6.12 -2.62 6.79
CA GLY A 53 5.75 -3.87 6.15
C GLY A 53 4.84 -3.64 4.98
N GLY A 54 4.32 -4.74 4.47
CA GLY A 54 3.41 -4.67 3.35
C GLY A 54 4.10 -4.79 2.01
N LYS A 55 3.48 -5.55 1.15
CA LYS A 55 4.01 -5.83 -0.20
C LYS A 55 3.54 -4.80 -1.21
N ARG A 56 2.76 -3.81 -0.78
CA ARG A 56 2.20 -2.78 -1.65
C ARG A 56 1.33 -3.38 -2.76
N PHE A 57 0.57 -4.39 -2.42
CA PHE A 57 -0.24 -5.10 -3.41
C PHE A 57 -1.32 -4.20 -4.02
N ARG A 58 -1.92 -3.34 -3.20
CA ARG A 58 -2.92 -2.39 -3.69
C ARG A 58 -2.31 -1.39 -4.66
N ALA A 59 -1.14 -0.87 -4.34
CA ALA A 59 -0.39 0.01 -5.24
C ALA A 59 -0.05 -0.70 -6.55
N PHE A 60 0.36 -1.97 -6.47
CA PHE A 60 0.64 -2.78 -7.64
C PHE A 60 -0.57 -2.85 -8.56
N LEU A 61 -1.75 -3.13 -8.01
CA LEU A 61 -2.96 -3.22 -8.80
C LEU A 61 -3.32 -1.89 -9.47
N VAL A 62 -3.16 -0.79 -8.75
CA VAL A 62 -3.42 0.55 -9.29
C VAL A 62 -2.46 0.86 -10.44
N ILE A 63 -1.17 0.57 -10.26
CA ILE A 63 -0.16 0.86 -11.28
C ILE A 63 -0.40 -0.01 -12.52
N GLN A 64 -0.72 -1.29 -12.34
CA GLN A 64 -0.99 -2.17 -13.48
C GLN A 64 -2.26 -1.75 -14.22
N ALA A 65 -3.31 -1.37 -13.50
CA ALA A 65 -4.53 -0.85 -14.12
C ALA A 65 -4.23 0.43 -14.91
N ALA A 66 -3.42 1.32 -14.35
CA ALA A 66 -3.02 2.55 -15.03
C ALA A 66 -2.30 2.27 -16.33
N LYS A 67 -1.44 1.26 -16.35
CA LYS A 67 -0.74 0.85 -17.59
C LYS A 67 -1.72 0.40 -18.67
N LEU A 68 -2.77 -0.32 -18.28
CA LEU A 68 -3.79 -0.76 -19.23
C LEU A 68 -4.51 0.41 -19.90
N PHE A 69 -4.70 1.50 -19.21
CA PHE A 69 -5.39 2.68 -19.71
C PHE A 69 -4.44 3.78 -20.15
N GLU A 70 -3.16 3.48 -20.26
CA GLU A 70 -2.12 4.41 -20.70
C GLU A 70 -2.06 5.69 -19.89
N ILE A 71 -2.33 5.57 -18.59
CA ILE A 71 -2.25 6.70 -17.67
C ILE A 71 -0.78 6.96 -17.33
N PRO A 72 -0.33 8.23 -17.32
CA PRO A 72 1.06 8.54 -16.99
C PRO A 72 1.49 7.97 -15.63
N LYS A 73 2.72 7.50 -15.56
CA LYS A 73 3.26 6.85 -14.36
C LYS A 73 3.16 7.73 -13.12
N ILE A 74 3.40 9.04 -13.25
CA ILE A 74 3.33 9.93 -12.09
C ILE A 74 1.93 9.97 -11.49
N ARG A 75 0.90 9.96 -12.31
CA ARG A 75 -0.47 9.93 -11.81
C ARG A 75 -0.81 8.59 -11.17
N ALA A 76 -0.32 7.51 -11.76
CA ALA A 76 -0.48 6.19 -11.18
C ALA A 76 0.18 6.10 -9.80
N LEU A 77 1.39 6.65 -9.65
CA LEU A 77 2.08 6.68 -8.37
C LEU A 77 1.36 7.54 -7.34
N GLN A 78 0.79 8.66 -7.75
CA GLN A 78 -0.01 9.50 -6.86
C GLN A 78 -1.22 8.75 -6.32
N ALA A 79 -1.95 8.08 -7.20
CA ALA A 79 -3.11 7.29 -6.82
C ALA A 79 -2.71 6.10 -5.94
N ALA A 80 -1.66 5.39 -6.31
CA ALA A 80 -1.15 4.26 -5.56
C ALA A 80 -0.73 4.68 -4.15
N SER A 81 -0.04 5.81 -4.05
CA SER A 81 0.41 6.35 -2.77
C SER A 81 -0.77 6.75 -1.88
N ALA A 82 -1.80 7.37 -2.48
CA ALA A 82 -2.99 7.75 -1.75
C ALA A 82 -3.72 6.53 -1.18
N ILE A 83 -3.85 5.49 -1.99
CA ILE A 83 -4.51 4.25 -1.57
C ILE A 83 -3.73 3.56 -0.47
N GLU A 84 -2.41 3.48 -0.59
CA GLU A 84 -1.57 2.85 0.42
C GLU A 84 -1.57 3.63 1.73
N THR A 85 -1.56 4.96 1.66
CA THR A 85 -1.63 5.81 2.84
C THR A 85 -2.97 5.63 3.54
N THR A 86 -4.06 5.60 2.80
CA THR A 86 -5.39 5.37 3.34
C THR A 86 -5.49 4.00 4.00
N HIS A 87 -4.93 2.99 3.36
CA HIS A 87 -4.89 1.63 3.91
C HIS A 87 -4.10 1.59 5.22
N THR A 88 -2.93 2.22 5.24
CA THR A 88 -2.09 2.30 6.43
C THR A 88 -2.82 3.03 7.56
N TYR A 89 -3.48 4.14 7.24
CA TYR A 89 -4.28 4.88 8.22
C TYR A 89 -5.36 3.98 8.83
N SER A 90 -6.04 3.21 8.00
CA SER A 90 -7.10 2.31 8.48
C SER A 90 -6.54 1.28 9.44
N LEU A 91 -5.39 0.70 9.12
CA LEU A 91 -4.74 -0.29 9.99
C LEU A 91 -4.31 0.32 11.32
N VAL A 92 -3.71 1.50 11.28
CA VAL A 92 -3.27 2.20 12.50
C VAL A 92 -4.48 2.56 13.35
N HIS A 93 -5.53 3.07 12.73
CA HIS A 93 -6.75 3.43 13.44
C HIS A 93 -7.35 2.23 14.17
N ASP A 94 -7.42 1.09 13.50
CA ASP A 94 -7.96 -0.13 14.08
C ASP A 94 -7.09 -0.68 15.21
N ASP A 95 -5.78 -0.40 15.15
CA ASP A 95 -4.81 -0.89 16.13
C ASP A 95 -4.61 0.06 17.32
N LEU A 96 -5.26 1.23 17.32
CA LEU A 96 -5.16 2.13 18.47
C LEU A 96 -5.75 1.47 19.72
N PRO A 97 -5.14 1.68 20.89
CA PRO A 97 -5.59 0.99 22.11
C PRO A 97 -7.07 1.13 22.41
N SER A 98 -7.66 2.29 22.19
CA SER A 98 -9.09 2.52 22.43
C SER A 98 -9.97 1.71 21.49
N MET A 99 -9.58 1.64 20.21
CA MET A 99 -10.32 0.88 19.19
C MET A 99 -10.04 -0.61 19.32
N ASP A 100 -8.79 -0.95 19.59
CA ASP A 100 -8.36 -2.33 19.73
C ASP A 100 -9.05 -3.01 20.93
N ASN A 101 -9.19 -2.29 22.05
CA ASN A 101 -9.91 -2.81 23.22
C ASN A 101 -11.37 -3.13 22.89
N VAL A 102 -12.03 -2.24 22.16
CA VAL A 102 -13.41 -2.48 21.72
C VAL A 102 -13.47 -3.66 20.77
N SER A 103 -12.58 -3.68 19.81
CA SER A 103 -12.51 -4.76 18.83
C SER A 103 -12.19 -6.11 19.47
N ARG A 104 -11.27 -6.12 20.41
CA ARG A 104 -10.92 -7.34 21.14
C ARG A 104 -12.09 -7.87 21.94
N HIS A 105 -12.81 -6.99 22.62
CA HIS A 105 -14.01 -7.41 23.35
C HIS A 105 -15.05 -7.98 22.41
N ALA A 106 -15.29 -7.32 21.29
CA ALA A 106 -16.24 -7.80 20.30
C ALA A 106 -15.80 -9.16 19.74
N LEU A 107 -14.52 -9.30 19.42
CA LEU A 107 -13.96 -10.54 18.90
C LEU A 107 -13.99 -11.64 19.93
N LYS A 108 -13.64 -11.36 21.18
CA LYS A 108 -13.71 -12.33 22.26
C LYS A 108 -15.14 -12.83 22.44
N ASN A 109 -16.11 -11.93 22.40
CA ASN A 109 -17.50 -12.31 22.55
C ASN A 109 -18.01 -13.12 21.36
N ARG A 110 -17.37 -12.99 20.20
CA ARG A 110 -17.77 -13.73 18.99
C ARG A 110 -17.07 -15.07 18.85
N TYR A 111 -15.82 -15.15 19.27
CA TYR A 111 -14.96 -16.30 18.96
C TYR A 111 -14.49 -17.06 20.20
N VAL A 112 -14.85 -16.62 21.36
CA VAL A 112 -14.46 -17.30 22.60
C VAL A 112 -15.67 -17.84 23.32
#